data_0be1e5c9eef7d566f927216689e80fe8
#
_entry.id   0be1e5c9eef7d566f927216689e80fe8
#
_cell.length_a   1.000
_cell.length_b   1.000
_cell.length_c   1.000
_cell.angle_alpha   90.00
_cell.angle_beta   90.00
_cell.angle_gamma   90.00
#
_symmetry.space_group_name_H-M   'P 1'
#
loop_
_entity.id
_entity.type
_entity.pdbx_description
1 polymer ?
#
loop_
_entity_poly.entity_id
_entity_poly.type
_entity_poly.pdbx_seq_one_letter_code
_entity_poly.pdbx_strand_id
1 'polypeptide(L)'
;MNVRFAEHDDLTAIEEVTRWACSEAIGEMVPEDVVESEVHRRFRRSVLSEHLLSRRLLVGVSANNDIELVVLVDDRTDHIELVTSVVPTRPSRAADGVSLVDSLRFMGWLGPISSSVPLGDTVHEHFYELAGFAPGEVTVERVEGHDVFRREWWLDPVLSAAG
;
A
#
# COMPACT_ATOMS: atom_id res chain seq x y z
N MET A 1 5.54 9.92 -11.67
CA MET A 1 4.42 8.98 -11.48
C MET A 1 3.13 9.78 -11.31
N ASN A 2 2.09 9.37 -11.97
CA ASN A 2 0.76 9.94 -11.81
C ASN A 2 -0.12 9.01 -10.97
N VAL A 3 -0.68 9.51 -9.87
CA VAL A 3 -1.57 8.74 -9.00
C VAL A 3 -3.02 9.07 -9.35
N ARG A 4 -3.80 8.05 -9.64
CA ARG A 4 -5.22 8.16 -9.99
C ARG A 4 -6.04 7.01 -9.41
N PHE A 5 -7.36 7.14 -9.43
CA PHE A 5 -8.23 6.00 -9.16
C PHE A 5 -8.03 4.91 -10.22
N ALA A 6 -8.05 3.66 -9.76
CA ALA A 6 -8.01 2.52 -10.66
C ALA A 6 -9.29 2.43 -11.50
N GLU A 7 -9.15 1.90 -12.69
CA GLU A 7 -10.22 1.57 -13.62
C GLU A 7 -10.34 0.06 -13.79
N HIS A 8 -11.46 -0.41 -14.32
CA HIS A 8 -11.69 -1.83 -14.52
C HIS A 8 -10.58 -2.52 -15.35
N ASP A 9 -10.08 -1.85 -16.36
CA ASP A 9 -9.03 -2.38 -17.24
C ASP A 9 -7.66 -2.50 -16.56
N ASP A 10 -7.48 -1.86 -15.39
CA ASP A 10 -6.26 -1.97 -14.60
C ASP A 10 -6.17 -3.27 -13.79
N LEU A 11 -7.30 -3.96 -13.55
CA LEU A 11 -7.39 -5.05 -12.58
C LEU A 11 -6.39 -6.19 -12.83
N THR A 12 -6.13 -6.56 -14.08
CA THR A 12 -5.16 -7.63 -14.39
C THR A 12 -3.74 -7.23 -14.00
N ALA A 13 -3.33 -6.02 -14.32
CA ALA A 13 -2.02 -5.51 -13.92
C ALA A 13 -1.92 -5.34 -12.39
N ILE A 14 -3.00 -4.91 -11.73
CA ILE A 14 -3.07 -4.80 -10.27
C ILE A 14 -2.88 -6.17 -9.61
N GLU A 15 -3.53 -7.21 -10.11
CA GLU A 15 -3.37 -8.58 -9.59
C GLU A 15 -1.91 -9.06 -9.69
N GLU A 16 -1.23 -8.75 -10.79
CA GLU A 16 0.18 -9.11 -10.99
C GLU A 16 1.09 -8.36 -10.02
N VAL A 17 0.92 -7.05 -9.88
CA VAL A 17 1.73 -6.20 -8.99
C VAL A 17 1.54 -6.61 -7.53
N THR A 18 0.31 -6.82 -7.09
CA THR A 18 0.00 -7.18 -5.70
C THR A 18 0.50 -8.57 -5.34
N ARG A 19 0.37 -9.55 -6.23
CA ARG A 19 0.91 -10.90 -6.04
C ARG A 19 2.42 -10.87 -5.86
N TRP A 20 3.08 -10.17 -6.75
CA TRP A 20 4.53 -10.10 -6.72
C TRP A 20 5.06 -9.36 -5.48
N ALA A 21 4.47 -8.20 -5.13
CA ALA A 21 4.86 -7.46 -3.94
C ALA A 21 4.62 -8.25 -2.65
N CYS A 22 3.54 -9.01 -2.56
CA CYS A 22 3.26 -9.88 -1.42
C CYS A 22 4.32 -10.99 -1.31
N SER A 23 4.69 -11.61 -2.41
CA SER A 23 5.73 -12.65 -2.44
C SER A 23 7.09 -12.11 -1.98
N GLU A 24 7.48 -10.93 -2.43
CA GLU A 24 8.71 -10.28 -1.98
C GLU A 24 8.66 -9.89 -0.50
N ALA A 25 7.51 -9.42 -0.02
CA ALA A 25 7.36 -8.92 1.34
C ALA A 25 7.43 -10.02 2.41
N ILE A 26 6.80 -11.17 2.19
CA ILE A 26 6.68 -12.24 3.19
C ILE A 26 7.22 -13.60 2.74
N GLY A 27 7.70 -13.73 1.50
CA GLY A 27 8.12 -15.02 0.94
C GLY A 27 9.31 -15.67 1.65
N GLU A 28 10.14 -14.91 2.36
CA GLU A 28 11.21 -15.44 3.19
C GLU A 28 10.76 -15.84 4.61
N MET A 29 9.59 -15.36 5.04
CA MET A 29 9.06 -15.59 6.39
C MET A 29 8.09 -16.75 6.47
N VAL A 30 7.41 -17.06 5.37
CA VAL A 30 6.35 -18.08 5.30
C VAL A 30 6.49 -18.95 4.06
N PRO A 31 5.95 -20.20 4.06
CA PRO A 31 5.94 -21.05 2.87
C PRO A 31 5.14 -20.45 1.70
N GLU A 32 5.44 -20.92 0.48
CA GLU A 32 4.83 -20.41 -0.75
C GLU A 32 3.29 -20.56 -0.78
N ASP A 33 2.77 -21.66 -0.25
CA ASP A 33 1.31 -21.89 -0.14
C ASP A 33 0.63 -20.87 0.80
N VAL A 34 1.34 -20.41 1.82
CA VAL A 34 0.86 -19.34 2.71
C VAL A 34 0.88 -17.98 2.01
N VAL A 35 1.92 -17.70 1.20
CA VAL A 35 1.95 -16.51 0.34
C VAL A 35 0.76 -16.48 -0.61
N GLU A 36 0.48 -17.58 -1.30
CA GLU A 36 -0.66 -17.69 -2.22
C GLU A 36 -2.01 -17.50 -1.50
N SER A 37 -2.13 -18.04 -0.29
CA SER A 37 -3.32 -17.86 0.54
C SER A 37 -3.53 -16.40 0.94
N GLU A 38 -2.47 -15.69 1.33
CA GLU A 38 -2.51 -14.26 1.65
C GLU A 38 -2.86 -13.40 0.43
N VAL A 39 -2.27 -13.69 -0.72
CA VAL A 39 -2.61 -13.02 -1.98
C VAL A 39 -4.09 -13.21 -2.29
N HIS A 40 -4.60 -14.44 -2.19
CA HIS A 40 -6.01 -14.73 -2.42
C HIS A 40 -6.91 -13.98 -1.44
N ARG A 41 -6.57 -13.98 -0.16
CA ARG A 41 -7.36 -13.31 0.88
C ARG A 41 -7.44 -11.79 0.70
N ARG A 42 -6.31 -11.16 0.37
CA ARG A 42 -6.20 -9.69 0.33
C ARG A 42 -6.47 -9.10 -1.04
N PHE A 43 -6.10 -9.80 -2.10
CA PHE A 43 -6.01 -9.23 -3.44
C PHE A 43 -6.75 -10.04 -4.51
N ARG A 44 -7.64 -10.97 -4.13
CA ARG A 44 -8.47 -11.64 -5.13
C ARG A 44 -9.34 -10.61 -5.86
N ARG A 45 -9.69 -10.92 -7.10
CA ARG A 45 -10.41 -10.00 -7.98
C ARG A 45 -11.69 -9.42 -7.37
N SER A 46 -12.44 -10.21 -6.59
CA SER A 46 -13.65 -9.72 -5.92
C SER A 46 -13.34 -8.63 -4.88
N VAL A 47 -12.26 -8.78 -4.10
CA VAL A 47 -11.82 -7.76 -3.12
C VAL A 47 -11.35 -6.49 -3.83
N LEU A 48 -10.53 -6.64 -4.87
CA LEU A 48 -10.07 -5.52 -5.69
C LEU A 48 -11.24 -4.79 -6.34
N SER A 49 -12.22 -5.52 -6.84
CA SER A 49 -13.41 -4.94 -7.47
C SER A 49 -14.27 -4.15 -6.47
N GLU A 50 -14.41 -4.62 -5.23
CA GLU A 50 -15.10 -3.88 -4.17
C GLU A 50 -14.40 -2.55 -3.87
N HIS A 51 -13.08 -2.56 -3.73
CA HIS A 51 -12.29 -1.35 -3.54
C HIS A 51 -12.38 -0.40 -4.74
N LEU A 52 -12.37 -0.94 -5.95
CA LEU A 52 -12.55 -0.15 -7.17
C LEU A 52 -13.91 0.55 -7.20
N LEU A 53 -15.00 -0.17 -6.95
CA LEU A 53 -16.36 0.38 -6.97
C LEU A 53 -16.58 1.42 -5.87
N SER A 54 -15.97 1.25 -4.72
CA SER A 54 -16.05 2.21 -3.60
C SER A 54 -15.04 3.37 -3.72
N ARG A 55 -14.28 3.46 -4.82
CA ARG A 55 -13.21 4.45 -5.05
C ARG A 55 -12.15 4.43 -3.93
N ARG A 56 -11.74 3.23 -3.54
CA ARG A 56 -10.71 2.94 -2.53
C ARG A 56 -9.51 2.19 -3.11
N LEU A 57 -9.38 2.17 -4.43
CA LEU A 57 -8.28 1.56 -5.15
C LEU A 57 -7.61 2.61 -6.03
N LEU A 58 -6.33 2.86 -5.77
CA LEU A 58 -5.51 3.82 -6.50
C LEU A 58 -4.37 3.09 -7.20
N VAL A 59 -3.93 3.66 -8.29
CA VAL A 59 -2.74 3.23 -9.01
C VAL A 59 -1.79 4.40 -9.25
N GLY A 60 -0.51 4.14 -9.15
CA GLY A 60 0.55 5.02 -9.61
C GLY A 60 1.05 4.54 -10.95
N VAL A 61 0.96 5.41 -11.95
CA VAL A 61 1.26 5.09 -13.34
C VAL A 61 2.49 5.87 -13.81
N SER A 62 3.43 5.17 -14.42
CA SER A 62 4.64 5.75 -14.99
C SER A 62 4.34 6.55 -16.27
N ALA A 63 5.37 7.26 -16.76
CA ALA A 63 5.28 7.96 -18.06
C ALA A 63 5.02 7.00 -19.24
N ASN A 64 5.37 5.73 -19.12
CA ASN A 64 5.13 4.68 -20.10
C ASN A 64 3.75 4.02 -19.95
N ASN A 65 2.92 4.52 -19.04
CA ASN A 65 1.61 3.97 -18.72
C ASN A 65 1.65 2.60 -18.02
N ASP A 66 2.76 2.24 -17.40
CA ASP A 66 2.88 1.02 -16.58
C ASP A 66 2.43 1.30 -15.15
N ILE A 67 1.69 0.37 -14.56
CA ILE A 67 1.33 0.45 -13.14
C ILE A 67 2.54 0.04 -12.30
N GLU A 68 3.03 0.97 -11.49
CA GLU A 68 4.21 0.80 -10.63
C GLU A 68 3.86 0.85 -9.14
N LEU A 69 2.65 1.29 -8.81
CA LEU A 69 2.14 1.38 -7.44
C LEU A 69 0.67 0.99 -7.43
N VAL A 70 0.28 0.17 -6.47
CA VAL A 70 -1.12 -0.13 -6.15
C VAL A 70 -1.38 0.24 -4.70
N VAL A 71 -2.48 0.92 -4.42
CA VAL A 71 -2.86 1.33 -3.08
C VAL A 71 -4.33 0.98 -2.82
N LEU A 72 -4.55 0.12 -1.83
CA LEU A 72 -5.88 -0.08 -1.26
C LEU A 72 -6.01 0.84 -0.04
N VAL A 73 -7.14 1.52 0.04
CA VAL A 73 -7.45 2.44 1.15
C VAL A 73 -8.55 1.83 1.98
N ASP A 74 -8.29 1.61 3.26
CA ASP A 74 -9.27 1.15 4.23
C ASP A 74 -9.63 2.28 5.20
N ASP A 75 -10.92 2.57 5.32
CA ASP A 75 -11.41 3.53 6.29
C ASP A 75 -11.38 2.92 7.69
N ARG A 76 -10.75 3.63 8.63
CA ARG A 76 -10.79 3.37 10.05
C ARG A 76 -11.56 4.49 10.74
N THR A 77 -11.87 4.32 12.03
CA THR A 77 -12.70 5.27 12.78
C THR A 77 -12.12 6.69 12.81
N ASP A 78 -10.81 6.83 12.90
CA ASP A 78 -10.09 8.09 13.12
C ASP A 78 -8.98 8.36 12.10
N HIS A 79 -8.74 7.44 11.16
CA HIS A 79 -7.71 7.54 10.14
C HIS A 79 -8.03 6.65 8.92
N ILE A 80 -7.21 6.74 7.90
CA ILE A 80 -7.19 5.75 6.83
C ILE A 80 -5.95 4.87 6.94
N GLU A 81 -6.09 3.60 6.58
CA GLU A 81 -4.98 2.66 6.49
C GLU A 81 -4.70 2.34 5.03
N LEU A 82 -3.43 2.39 4.64
CA LEU A 82 -2.99 2.06 3.29
C LEU A 82 -2.39 0.66 3.25
N VAL A 83 -2.79 -0.11 2.26
CA VAL A 83 -2.09 -1.32 1.85
C VAL A 83 -1.47 -1.03 0.48
N THR A 84 -0.15 -0.90 0.44
CA THR A 84 0.58 -0.55 -0.77
C THR A 84 1.33 -1.74 -1.34
N SER A 85 1.42 -1.78 -2.65
CA SER A 85 2.26 -2.68 -3.42
C SER A 85 3.08 -1.86 -4.39
N VAL A 86 4.40 -1.86 -4.20
CA VAL A 86 5.35 -1.10 -5.02
C VAL A 86 6.16 -2.07 -5.86
N VAL A 87 6.32 -1.77 -7.15
CA VAL A 87 7.18 -2.56 -8.05
C VAL A 87 8.65 -2.28 -7.72
N PRO A 88 9.43 -3.27 -7.25
CA PRO A 88 10.79 -3.07 -6.75
C PRO A 88 11.86 -2.90 -7.82
N THR A 89 11.56 -3.14 -9.07
CA THR A 89 12.53 -3.03 -10.17
C THR A 89 13.04 -1.60 -10.38
N ARG A 90 12.44 -0.64 -9.70
CA ARG A 90 12.94 0.74 -9.64
C ARG A 90 13.16 1.13 -8.19
N PRO A 91 14.33 1.72 -7.84
CA PRO A 91 14.46 2.34 -6.53
C PRO A 91 13.31 3.33 -6.38
N SER A 92 12.51 3.17 -5.31
CA SER A 92 11.40 4.09 -5.07
C SER A 92 11.99 5.49 -4.98
N ARG A 93 11.60 6.31 -5.92
CA ARG A 93 12.03 7.70 -5.90
C ARG A 93 11.31 8.39 -4.74
N ALA A 94 12.00 9.24 -4.01
CA ALA A 94 11.37 10.08 -2.98
C ALA A 94 10.09 10.75 -3.47
N ALA A 95 10.05 11.10 -4.76
CA ALA A 95 8.91 11.70 -5.43
C ALA A 95 7.65 10.81 -5.46
N ASP A 96 7.80 9.49 -5.45
CA ASP A 96 6.64 8.58 -5.62
C ASP A 96 5.77 8.53 -4.37
N GLY A 97 6.38 8.42 -3.21
CA GLY A 97 5.66 8.47 -1.94
C GLY A 97 5.05 9.85 -1.66
N VAL A 98 5.77 10.91 -1.99
CA VAL A 98 5.27 12.29 -1.90
C VAL A 98 4.08 12.48 -2.85
N SER A 99 4.16 11.99 -4.08
CA SER A 99 3.07 12.07 -5.05
C SER A 99 1.82 11.34 -4.57
N LEU A 100 1.98 10.19 -3.90
CA LEU A 100 0.84 9.47 -3.30
C LEU A 100 0.20 10.33 -2.21
N VAL A 101 0.98 10.84 -1.27
CA VAL A 101 0.46 11.66 -0.16
C VAL A 101 -0.25 12.91 -0.69
N ASP A 102 0.36 13.63 -1.62
CA ASP A 102 -0.24 14.82 -2.22
C ASP A 102 -1.57 14.49 -2.91
N SER A 103 -1.64 13.38 -3.62
CA SER A 103 -2.87 12.91 -4.27
C SER A 103 -3.95 12.57 -3.26
N LEU A 104 -3.63 11.89 -2.17
CA LEU A 104 -4.57 11.57 -1.09
C LEU A 104 -5.12 12.86 -0.43
N ARG A 105 -4.24 13.81 -0.16
CA ARG A 105 -4.63 15.12 0.41
C ARG A 105 -5.52 15.90 -0.56
N PHE A 106 -5.18 15.92 -1.83
CA PHE A 106 -6.00 16.56 -2.87
C PHE A 106 -7.39 15.90 -3.00
N MET A 107 -7.49 14.59 -2.81
CA MET A 107 -8.76 13.84 -2.80
C MET A 107 -9.59 14.07 -1.52
N GLY A 108 -9.06 14.79 -0.53
CA GLY A 108 -9.78 15.17 0.68
C GLY A 108 -9.50 14.32 1.91
N TRP A 109 -8.56 13.37 1.85
CA TRP A 109 -8.12 12.61 3.03
C TRP A 109 -7.12 13.43 3.85
N LEU A 110 -7.63 14.26 4.76
CA LEU A 110 -6.83 15.23 5.51
C LEU A 110 -6.40 14.73 6.90
N GLY A 111 -7.00 13.67 7.39
CA GLY A 111 -6.69 13.07 8.69
C GLY A 111 -5.38 12.28 8.71
N PRO A 112 -5.08 11.59 9.82
CA PRO A 112 -3.93 10.72 9.92
C PRO A 112 -3.99 9.58 8.90
N ILE A 113 -2.83 9.14 8.44
CA ILE A 113 -2.68 8.00 7.51
C ILE A 113 -1.74 6.99 8.15
N SER A 114 -2.13 5.73 8.15
CA SER A 114 -1.28 4.64 8.61
C SER A 114 -1.00 3.61 7.51
N SER A 115 0.03 2.82 7.72
CA SER A 115 0.28 1.60 6.98
C SER A 115 1.01 0.60 7.86
N SER A 116 0.89 -0.69 7.54
CA SER A 116 1.57 -1.77 8.25
C SER A 116 2.44 -2.54 7.26
N VAL A 117 3.74 -2.57 7.53
CA VAL A 117 4.76 -3.11 6.64
C VAL A 117 5.48 -4.28 7.31
N PRO A 118 5.62 -5.45 6.66
CA PRO A 118 6.43 -6.54 7.20
C PRO A 118 7.87 -6.09 7.48
N LEU A 119 8.42 -6.49 8.63
CA LEU A 119 9.83 -6.22 8.95
C LEU A 119 10.74 -6.87 7.92
N GLY A 120 11.71 -6.11 7.42
CA GLY A 120 12.63 -6.55 6.37
C GLY A 120 12.15 -6.28 4.95
N ASP A 121 10.93 -5.81 4.77
CA ASP A 121 10.46 -5.27 3.48
C ASP A 121 11.03 -3.86 3.28
N THR A 122 12.29 -3.80 2.94
CA THR A 122 13.04 -2.54 2.82
C THR A 122 12.50 -1.62 1.74
N VAL A 123 11.85 -2.15 0.72
CA VAL A 123 11.24 -1.36 -0.37
C VAL A 123 10.11 -0.50 0.18
N HIS A 124 9.17 -1.11 0.91
CA HIS A 124 8.04 -0.39 1.48
C HIS A 124 8.44 0.47 2.68
N GLU A 125 9.34 0.00 3.53
CA GLU A 125 9.89 0.82 4.64
C GLU A 125 10.50 2.12 4.11
N HIS A 126 11.36 2.02 3.08
CA HIS A 126 11.98 3.18 2.46
C HIS A 126 10.97 4.08 1.74
N PHE A 127 9.98 3.50 1.07
CA PHE A 127 8.90 4.25 0.44
C PHE A 127 8.16 5.14 1.44
N TYR A 128 7.78 4.60 2.60
CA TYR A 128 7.07 5.38 3.63
C TYR A 128 7.96 6.40 4.32
N GLU A 129 9.21 6.05 4.59
CA GLU A 129 10.19 7.00 5.15
C GLU A 129 10.35 8.22 4.25
N LEU A 130 10.56 8.02 2.95
CA LEU A 130 10.68 9.10 1.98
C LEU A 130 9.40 9.91 1.80
N ALA A 131 8.23 9.29 2.01
CA ALA A 131 6.94 9.97 1.98
C ALA A 131 6.65 10.82 3.23
N GLY A 132 7.53 10.78 4.23
CA GLY A 132 7.39 11.55 5.47
C GLY A 132 6.67 10.84 6.59
N PHE A 133 6.40 9.54 6.47
CA PHE A 133 5.85 8.74 7.56
C PHE A 133 6.90 8.48 8.63
N ALA A 134 6.46 8.42 9.88
CA ALA A 134 7.30 8.03 11.00
C ALA A 134 7.05 6.56 11.39
N PRO A 135 8.12 5.79 11.71
CA PRO A 135 7.97 4.42 12.18
C PRO A 135 7.33 4.39 13.57
N GLY A 136 6.38 3.48 13.76
CA GLY A 136 5.67 3.24 15.00
C GLY A 136 6.00 1.88 15.61
N GLU A 137 5.02 1.30 16.28
CA GLU A 137 5.16 0.04 16.99
C GLU A 137 5.32 -1.15 16.04
N VAL A 138 6.01 -2.20 16.54
CA VAL A 138 6.07 -3.51 15.91
C VAL A 138 4.95 -4.37 16.49
N THR A 139 4.15 -4.96 15.61
CA THR A 139 3.07 -5.89 15.95
C THR A 139 3.35 -7.26 15.34
N VAL A 140 2.66 -8.27 15.83
CA VAL A 140 2.73 -9.64 15.31
C VAL A 140 1.38 -9.99 14.71
N GLU A 141 1.38 -10.36 13.43
CA GLU A 141 0.23 -10.94 12.75
C GLU A 141 0.45 -12.44 12.58
N ARG A 142 -0.53 -13.23 12.98
CA ARG A 142 -0.46 -14.67 12.77
C ARG A 142 -1.14 -15.03 11.45
N VAL A 143 -0.35 -15.52 10.51
CA VAL A 143 -0.79 -15.90 9.17
C VAL A 143 -0.66 -17.41 9.02
N GLU A 144 -1.78 -18.13 9.04
CA GLU A 144 -1.82 -19.59 8.93
C GLU A 144 -0.81 -20.33 9.83
N GLY A 145 -0.73 -19.90 11.10
CA GLY A 145 0.18 -20.47 12.09
C GLY A 145 1.61 -19.93 12.07
N HIS A 146 1.93 -19.00 11.15
CA HIS A 146 3.23 -18.34 11.06
C HIS A 146 3.15 -16.92 11.61
N ASP A 147 4.17 -16.51 12.37
CA ASP A 147 4.27 -15.16 12.89
C ASP A 147 4.90 -14.25 11.83
N VAL A 148 4.18 -13.22 11.44
CA VAL A 148 4.67 -12.15 10.57
C VAL A 148 4.78 -10.88 11.40
N PHE A 149 5.99 -10.41 11.61
CA PHE A 149 6.25 -9.18 12.34
C PHE A 149 6.07 -8.00 11.38
N ARG A 150 5.31 -6.99 11.82
CA ARG A 150 5.02 -5.79 11.06
C ARG A 150 5.35 -4.56 11.87
N ARG A 151 5.81 -3.52 11.18
CA ARG A 151 5.95 -2.19 11.74
C ARG A 151 4.83 -1.30 11.23
N GLU A 152 4.20 -0.55 12.13
CA GLU A 152 3.29 0.51 11.77
C GLU A 152 4.06 1.76 11.33
N TRP A 153 3.52 2.43 10.32
CA TRP A 153 4.02 3.72 9.83
C TRP A 153 2.87 4.72 9.88
N TRP A 154 3.16 5.92 10.35
CA TRP A 154 2.16 6.95 10.56
C TRP A 154 2.54 8.27 9.91
N LEU A 155 1.58 8.91 9.26
CA LEU A 155 1.65 10.27 8.76
C LEU A 155 0.64 11.13 9.51
N ASP A 156 1.11 12.26 10.03
CA ASP A 156 0.27 13.21 10.76
C ASP A 156 -0.82 13.82 9.86
N PRO A 157 -1.96 14.23 10.45
CA PRO A 157 -2.98 14.96 9.71
C PRO A 157 -2.45 16.30 9.20
N VAL A 158 -3.10 16.81 8.16
CA VAL A 158 -2.89 18.21 7.78
C VAL A 158 -3.41 19.09 8.89
N LEU A 159 -2.54 19.93 9.47
CA LEU A 159 -2.97 20.93 10.41
C LEU A 159 -3.86 21.94 9.67
N SER A 160 -5.14 22.03 10.07
CA SER A 160 -5.96 23.14 9.61
C SER A 160 -5.28 24.42 10.09
N ALA A 161 -4.92 25.32 9.16
CA ALA A 161 -4.53 26.65 9.53
C ALA A 161 -5.74 27.24 10.31
N ALA A 162 -5.61 27.31 11.66
CA ALA A 162 -6.54 28.05 12.46
C ALA A 162 -6.42 29.52 12.05
N GLY A 163 -7.30 29.89 11.15
CA GLY A 163 -7.47 31.29 10.76
C GLY A 163 -8.21 32.04 11.82
#